data_c0a8971c6911cd75594628e9b7db4294
#
_entry.id   c0a8971c6911cd75594628e9b7db4294
#
_cell.length_a   1.000
_cell.length_b   1.000
_cell.length_c   1.000
_cell.angle_alpha   90.00
_cell.angle_beta   90.00
_cell.angle_gamma   90.00
#
_symmetry.space_group_name_H-M   'P 1'
#
loop_
_entity.id
_entity.type
_entity.pdbx_description
1 polymer ?
#
loop_
_entity_poly.entity_id
_entity_poly.type
_entity_poly.pdbx_seq_one_letter_code
_entity_poly.pdbx_strand_id
1 'polypeptide(L)'
;FQLHPLAQVLRGGVIHPLARAREVLRFYREYSRQCPDELTVNASLTTGPDGHPVVILDACYCGDDLVEGERVLAPLRTFGPPLVDLIRPMSVLESTTLLDFVNQPGRSYAYHAEALPHLSDEALDTAIAFGSARPSPLSTVVFYQIHGAAMRVDPAATAFALRHDHSILEMIAQWAEGEAQPHLEWIERFGRAIQPFAEEGVYVNFLTDEGEARIRASYGDNYERLVQVKNRYDPTNFFHVNQNIKPAK
;
A
#
# COMPACT_ATOMS: atom_id res chain seq x y z
N PHE A 1 -12.59 20.65 -1.15
CA PHE A 1 -11.16 20.47 -1.43
C PHE A 1 -10.67 21.60 -2.35
N GLN A 2 -9.45 22.07 -2.09
CA GLN A 2 -8.75 22.96 -3.00
C GLN A 2 -7.89 22.09 -3.92
N LEU A 3 -8.12 22.16 -5.23
CA LEU A 3 -7.31 21.43 -6.21
C LEU A 3 -6.10 22.28 -6.61
N HIS A 4 -5.00 21.61 -6.90
CA HIS A 4 -3.82 22.20 -7.49
C HIS A 4 -3.75 21.83 -8.97
N PRO A 5 -3.32 22.74 -9.86
CA PRO A 5 -3.12 22.39 -11.26
C PRO A 5 -1.98 21.38 -11.36
N LEU A 6 -2.26 20.25 -12.01
CA LEU A 6 -1.28 19.21 -12.28
C LEU A 6 -1.59 18.62 -13.66
N ALA A 7 -0.79 18.99 -14.66
CA ALA A 7 -1.03 18.61 -16.04
C ALA A 7 -0.43 17.22 -16.36
N GLN A 8 0.77 16.98 -15.88
CA GLN A 8 1.55 15.76 -16.16
C GLN A 8 2.24 15.24 -14.91
N VAL A 9 2.50 13.94 -14.91
CA VAL A 9 3.31 13.24 -13.92
C VAL A 9 4.36 12.39 -14.63
N LEU A 10 5.47 12.09 -13.93
CA LEU A 10 6.36 10.99 -14.33
C LEU A 10 5.91 9.76 -13.56
N ARG A 11 5.36 8.76 -14.25
CA ARG A 11 4.83 7.56 -13.61
C ARG A 11 5.16 6.30 -14.40
N GLY A 12 5.30 5.20 -13.68
CA GLY A 12 5.50 3.87 -14.20
C GLY A 12 6.31 2.99 -13.26
N GLY A 13 6.54 1.75 -13.65
CA GLY A 13 7.25 0.76 -12.87
C GLY A 13 8.63 0.44 -13.45
N VAL A 14 9.62 0.25 -12.57
CA VAL A 14 10.89 -0.42 -12.89
C VAL A 14 10.80 -1.86 -12.43
N ILE A 15 10.97 -2.80 -13.36
CA ILE A 15 10.70 -4.23 -13.16
C ILE A 15 12.01 -5.00 -13.01
N HIS A 16 12.11 -5.80 -11.95
CA HIS A 16 13.23 -6.68 -11.67
C HIS A 16 12.78 -8.13 -11.52
N PRO A 17 13.64 -9.14 -11.82
CA PRO A 17 13.28 -10.51 -11.53
C PRO A 17 13.12 -10.77 -10.04
N LEU A 18 12.15 -11.61 -9.64
CA LEU A 18 11.89 -11.92 -8.23
C LEU A 18 13.14 -12.50 -7.51
N ALA A 19 14.03 -13.16 -8.22
CA ALA A 19 15.29 -13.68 -7.65
C ALA A 19 16.17 -12.57 -7.02
N ARG A 20 15.97 -11.30 -7.40
CA ARG A 20 16.65 -10.14 -6.83
C ARG A 20 15.82 -9.41 -5.75
N ALA A 21 14.69 -9.98 -5.31
CA ALA A 21 13.76 -9.30 -4.42
C ALA A 21 14.44 -8.70 -3.17
N ARG A 22 15.32 -9.44 -2.52
CA ARG A 22 16.01 -8.97 -1.30
C ARG A 22 16.87 -7.73 -1.57
N GLU A 23 17.60 -7.72 -2.65
CA GLU A 23 18.44 -6.59 -3.05
C GLU A 23 17.59 -5.36 -3.42
N VAL A 24 16.54 -5.60 -4.24
CA VAL A 24 15.63 -4.54 -4.72
C VAL A 24 14.83 -3.93 -3.57
N LEU A 25 14.29 -4.74 -2.64
CA LEU A 25 13.51 -4.22 -1.52
C LEU A 25 14.38 -3.51 -0.47
N ARG A 26 15.65 -3.91 -0.28
CA ARG A 26 16.60 -3.15 0.52
C ARG A 26 16.92 -1.79 -0.11
N PHE A 27 17.16 -1.76 -1.41
CA PHE A 27 17.31 -0.50 -2.14
C PHE A 27 16.05 0.36 -2.01
N TYR A 28 14.86 -0.21 -2.23
CA TYR A 28 13.58 0.48 -2.04
C TYR A 28 13.46 1.13 -0.65
N ARG A 29 13.76 0.39 0.41
CA ARG A 29 13.74 0.89 1.79
C ARG A 29 14.63 2.12 1.98
N GLU A 30 15.86 2.07 1.48
CA GLU A 30 16.80 3.19 1.64
C GLU A 30 16.43 4.38 0.74
N TYR A 31 15.98 4.09 -0.49
CA TYR A 31 15.59 5.11 -1.45
C TYR A 31 14.31 5.84 -1.03
N SER A 32 13.28 5.12 -0.60
CA SER A 32 11.99 5.69 -0.21
C SER A 32 12.08 6.65 0.98
N ARG A 33 13.03 6.44 1.89
CA ARG A 33 13.29 7.35 3.02
C ARG A 33 13.86 8.72 2.61
N GLN A 34 14.36 8.84 1.40
CA GLN A 34 15.01 10.05 0.88
C GLN A 34 14.18 10.72 -0.22
N CYS A 35 13.01 10.19 -0.53
CA CYS A 35 12.12 10.77 -1.53
C CYS A 35 11.65 12.16 -1.11
N PRO A 36 11.64 13.14 -2.05
CA PRO A 36 10.97 14.41 -1.81
C PRO A 36 9.45 14.21 -1.74
N ASP A 37 8.72 15.19 -1.23
CA ASP A 37 7.25 15.13 -1.08
C ASP A 37 6.51 14.83 -2.39
N GLU A 38 7.07 15.27 -3.51
CA GLU A 38 6.52 15.12 -4.85
C GLU A 38 6.67 13.71 -5.42
N LEU A 39 7.51 12.85 -4.81
CA LEU A 39 7.78 11.50 -5.28
C LEU A 39 7.29 10.45 -4.31
N THR A 40 6.35 9.62 -4.74
CA THR A 40 5.97 8.38 -4.04
C THR A 40 6.47 7.17 -4.80
N VAL A 41 7.05 6.21 -4.09
CA VAL A 41 7.50 4.93 -4.65
C VAL A 41 6.89 3.78 -3.85
N ASN A 42 6.19 2.90 -4.54
CA ASN A 42 5.68 1.66 -3.97
C ASN A 42 6.51 0.48 -4.47
N ALA A 43 6.50 -0.62 -3.74
CA ALA A 43 7.12 -1.86 -4.20
C ALA A 43 6.11 -2.99 -4.21
N SER A 44 6.17 -3.88 -5.21
CA SER A 44 5.28 -5.04 -5.25
C SER A 44 6.01 -6.33 -5.67
N LEU A 45 5.59 -7.44 -5.07
CA LEU A 45 5.95 -8.79 -5.46
C LEU A 45 4.74 -9.37 -6.20
N THR A 46 4.86 -9.54 -7.51
CA THR A 46 3.72 -9.90 -8.37
C THR A 46 4.16 -10.79 -9.53
N THR A 47 3.30 -10.97 -10.50
CA THR A 47 3.59 -11.69 -11.74
C THR A 47 3.63 -10.69 -12.90
N GLY A 48 4.68 -10.72 -13.67
CA GLY A 48 4.86 -9.87 -14.85
C GLY A 48 3.96 -10.27 -16.02
N PRO A 49 3.89 -9.44 -17.07
CA PRO A 49 3.05 -9.72 -18.26
C PRO A 49 3.43 -11.01 -19.00
N ASP A 50 4.67 -11.45 -18.84
CA ASP A 50 5.20 -12.70 -19.42
C ASP A 50 4.91 -13.94 -18.55
N GLY A 51 4.20 -13.78 -17.43
CA GLY A 51 3.86 -14.83 -16.48
C GLY A 51 4.96 -15.18 -15.47
N HIS A 52 6.11 -14.50 -15.51
CA HIS A 52 7.20 -14.72 -14.57
C HIS A 52 7.05 -13.87 -13.28
N PRO A 53 7.46 -14.40 -12.12
CA PRO A 53 7.47 -13.65 -10.88
C PRO A 53 8.48 -12.49 -10.91
N VAL A 54 8.02 -11.29 -10.51
CA VAL A 54 8.80 -10.05 -10.56
C VAL A 54 8.67 -9.23 -9.28
N VAL A 55 9.61 -8.30 -9.10
CA VAL A 55 9.51 -7.16 -8.19
C VAL A 55 9.32 -5.92 -9.05
N ILE A 56 8.33 -5.11 -8.73
CA ILE A 56 8.08 -3.83 -9.41
C ILE A 56 8.27 -2.71 -8.40
N LEU A 57 9.08 -1.71 -8.74
CA LEU A 57 9.14 -0.44 -8.05
C LEU A 57 8.30 0.55 -8.87
N ASP A 58 7.07 0.84 -8.41
CA ASP A 58 6.13 1.76 -9.06
C ASP A 58 6.33 3.16 -8.48
N ALA A 59 6.67 4.12 -9.33
CA ALA A 59 6.96 5.49 -8.95
C ALA A 59 5.96 6.46 -9.58
N CYS A 60 5.62 7.51 -8.81
CA CYS A 60 4.85 8.64 -9.28
C CYS A 60 5.46 9.93 -8.76
N TYR A 61 6.01 10.74 -9.67
CA TYR A 61 6.48 12.08 -9.38
C TYR A 61 5.45 13.09 -9.89
N CYS A 62 4.96 13.95 -8.99
CA CYS A 62 3.91 14.93 -9.24
C CYS A 62 4.36 16.39 -9.04
N GLY A 63 5.67 16.66 -9.08
CA GLY A 63 6.20 18.03 -9.07
C GLY A 63 6.06 18.72 -10.42
N ASP A 64 6.11 20.06 -10.40
CA ASP A 64 5.97 20.89 -11.59
C ASP A 64 7.17 20.81 -12.53
N ASP A 65 8.38 20.52 -12.01
CA ASP A 65 9.61 20.41 -12.79
C ASP A 65 9.91 18.94 -13.13
N LEU A 66 9.57 18.54 -14.36
CA LEU A 66 9.85 17.19 -14.83
C LEU A 66 11.35 16.90 -15.00
N VAL A 67 12.21 17.91 -15.16
CA VAL A 67 13.68 17.71 -15.21
C VAL A 67 14.18 17.30 -13.83
N GLU A 68 13.71 17.96 -12.79
CA GLU A 68 13.97 17.54 -11.41
C GLU A 68 13.39 16.15 -11.14
N GLY A 69 12.18 15.87 -11.66
CA GLY A 69 11.58 14.53 -11.59
C GLY A 69 12.47 13.44 -12.19
N GLU A 70 13.04 13.66 -13.36
CA GLU A 70 13.99 12.72 -13.97
C GLU A 70 15.27 12.56 -13.14
N ARG A 71 15.77 13.65 -12.55
CA ARG A 71 16.95 13.63 -11.67
C ARG A 71 16.72 12.78 -10.42
N VAL A 72 15.59 12.97 -9.75
CA VAL A 72 15.27 12.20 -8.52
C VAL A 72 14.94 10.75 -8.82
N LEU A 73 14.39 10.44 -10.00
CA LEU A 73 14.08 9.07 -10.44
C LEU A 73 15.31 8.31 -10.99
N ALA A 74 16.39 8.99 -11.34
CA ALA A 74 17.58 8.36 -11.93
C ALA A 74 18.15 7.19 -11.11
N PRO A 75 18.28 7.26 -9.76
CA PRO A 75 18.73 6.12 -8.96
C PRO A 75 17.83 4.89 -9.08
N LEU A 76 16.51 5.09 -9.17
CA LEU A 76 15.54 4.00 -9.33
C LEU A 76 15.71 3.30 -10.67
N ARG A 77 15.87 4.09 -11.76
CA ARG A 77 16.04 3.59 -13.14
C ARG A 77 17.35 2.85 -13.34
N THR A 78 18.42 3.27 -12.63
CA THR A 78 19.78 2.73 -12.81
C THR A 78 20.15 1.64 -11.80
N PHE A 79 19.34 1.40 -10.79
CA PHE A 79 19.59 0.39 -9.77
C PHE A 79 19.62 -1.02 -10.39
N GLY A 80 20.82 -1.57 -10.51
CA GLY A 80 21.06 -2.86 -11.17
C GLY A 80 20.53 -2.88 -12.61
N PRO A 81 20.68 -3.93 -13.37
CA PRO A 81 20.01 -4.04 -14.67
C PRO A 81 18.53 -4.42 -14.46
N PRO A 82 17.56 -3.50 -14.65
CA PRO A 82 16.15 -3.87 -14.64
C PRO A 82 15.80 -4.67 -15.90
N LEU A 83 14.74 -5.46 -15.82
CA LEU A 83 14.16 -6.11 -17.00
C LEU A 83 13.50 -5.08 -17.93
N VAL A 84 12.79 -4.14 -17.32
CA VAL A 84 12.06 -3.08 -18.03
C VAL A 84 11.99 -1.83 -17.16
N ASP A 85 12.10 -0.66 -17.78
CA ASP A 85 11.76 0.65 -17.22
C ASP A 85 10.58 1.23 -18.01
N LEU A 86 9.46 1.42 -17.34
CA LEU A 86 8.20 1.93 -17.91
C LEU A 86 7.88 3.36 -17.46
N ILE A 87 8.77 4.01 -16.70
CA ILE A 87 8.54 5.37 -16.20
C ILE A 87 8.61 6.35 -17.38
N ARG A 88 7.55 7.13 -17.56
CA ARG A 88 7.44 8.15 -18.60
C ARG A 88 6.54 9.30 -18.19
N PRO A 89 6.62 10.45 -18.88
CA PRO A 89 5.62 11.50 -18.74
C PRO A 89 4.25 11.01 -19.22
N MET A 90 3.20 11.32 -18.46
CA MET A 90 1.81 11.05 -18.84
C MET A 90 0.86 12.05 -18.20
N SER A 91 -0.37 12.15 -18.71
CA SER A 91 -1.40 12.97 -18.06
C SER A 91 -1.85 12.35 -16.75
N VAL A 92 -2.38 13.18 -15.84
CA VAL A 92 -2.97 12.67 -14.58
C VAL A 92 -4.09 11.66 -14.88
N LEU A 93 -4.94 11.94 -15.89
CA LEU A 93 -6.00 11.02 -16.28
C LEU A 93 -5.46 9.66 -16.72
N GLU A 94 -4.44 9.63 -17.56
CA GLU A 94 -3.80 8.38 -17.98
C GLU A 94 -3.21 7.64 -16.78
N SER A 95 -2.58 8.36 -15.86
CA SER A 95 -1.98 7.78 -14.64
C SER A 95 -3.03 7.09 -13.75
N THR A 96 -4.26 7.58 -13.69
CA THR A 96 -5.33 6.97 -12.88
C THR A 96 -5.85 5.66 -13.46
N THR A 97 -5.65 5.38 -14.74
CA THR A 97 -6.14 4.18 -15.43
C THR A 97 -5.08 3.09 -15.60
N LEU A 98 -3.84 3.36 -15.20
CA LEU A 98 -2.72 2.40 -15.39
C LEU A 98 -2.94 1.03 -14.73
N LEU A 99 -3.70 0.96 -13.66
CA LEU A 99 -3.94 -0.27 -12.89
C LEU A 99 -5.36 -0.85 -13.08
N ASP A 100 -6.17 -0.33 -14.00
CA ASP A 100 -7.54 -0.82 -14.24
C ASP A 100 -7.58 -2.31 -14.62
N PHE A 101 -6.49 -2.82 -15.22
CA PHE A 101 -6.37 -4.24 -15.59
C PHE A 101 -6.12 -5.17 -14.39
N VAL A 102 -5.73 -4.65 -13.23
CA VAL A 102 -5.39 -5.45 -12.03
C VAL A 102 -6.67 -5.98 -11.37
N ASN A 103 -7.68 -5.12 -11.23
CA ASN A 103 -8.92 -5.42 -10.51
C ASN A 103 -10.06 -5.76 -11.49
N GLN A 104 -9.98 -6.93 -12.12
CA GLN A 104 -10.97 -7.34 -13.10
C GLN A 104 -12.23 -7.92 -12.43
N PRO A 105 -13.44 -7.59 -12.91
CA PRO A 105 -14.70 -8.21 -12.46
C PRO A 105 -14.67 -9.74 -12.63
N GLY A 106 -15.41 -10.45 -11.77
CA GLY A 106 -15.55 -11.91 -11.84
C GLY A 106 -14.42 -12.71 -11.18
N ARG A 107 -13.50 -12.03 -10.50
CA ARG A 107 -12.46 -12.68 -9.66
C ARG A 107 -12.85 -12.64 -8.19
N SER A 108 -12.33 -13.59 -7.43
CA SER A 108 -12.43 -13.63 -5.97
C SER A 108 -11.21 -12.98 -5.33
N TYR A 109 -11.43 -12.31 -4.20
CA TYR A 109 -10.39 -11.55 -3.50
C TYR A 109 -10.44 -11.82 -2.00
N ALA A 110 -9.27 -11.85 -1.38
CA ALA A 110 -9.10 -11.73 0.07
C ALA A 110 -7.93 -10.78 0.33
N TYR A 111 -8.09 -9.92 1.34
CA TYR A 111 -7.12 -8.88 1.68
C TYR A 111 -6.73 -8.96 3.13
N HIS A 112 -5.49 -8.60 3.42
CA HIS A 112 -5.03 -8.24 4.76
C HIS A 112 -3.95 -7.18 4.64
N ALA A 113 -3.90 -6.23 5.59
CA ALA A 113 -2.89 -5.19 5.57
C ALA A 113 -2.35 -4.89 6.96
N GLU A 114 -1.05 -4.57 7.01
CA GLU A 114 -0.35 -4.17 8.22
C GLU A 114 0.43 -2.87 7.99
N ALA A 115 0.44 -1.98 8.98
CA ALA A 115 1.29 -0.82 9.00
C ALA A 115 2.65 -1.19 9.58
N LEU A 116 3.71 -1.02 8.81
CA LEU A 116 5.09 -1.32 9.19
C LEU A 116 5.84 -0.01 9.41
N PRO A 117 6.15 0.38 10.65
CA PRO A 117 6.90 1.61 10.93
C PRO A 117 8.33 1.53 10.41
N HIS A 118 8.86 0.31 10.28
CA HIS A 118 10.18 0.05 9.75
C HIS A 118 10.19 -1.21 8.88
N LEU A 119 10.84 -1.13 7.73
CA LEU A 119 11.10 -2.29 6.88
C LEU A 119 12.41 -2.95 7.32
N SER A 120 12.39 -3.77 8.40
CA SER A 120 13.56 -4.53 8.82
C SER A 120 13.92 -5.60 7.79
N ASP A 121 15.14 -6.14 7.84
CA ASP A 121 15.54 -7.22 6.94
C ASP A 121 14.67 -8.46 7.15
N GLU A 122 14.29 -8.75 8.39
CA GLU A 122 13.41 -9.87 8.75
C GLU A 122 11.99 -9.68 8.21
N ALA A 123 11.44 -8.46 8.26
CA ALA A 123 10.14 -8.14 7.66
C ALA A 123 10.19 -8.30 6.14
N LEU A 124 11.25 -7.82 5.48
CA LEU A 124 11.44 -7.97 4.05
C LEU A 124 11.61 -9.44 3.66
N ASP A 125 12.43 -10.22 4.39
CA ASP A 125 12.63 -11.64 4.14
C ASP A 125 11.32 -12.43 4.31
N THR A 126 10.51 -12.10 5.31
CA THR A 126 9.17 -12.68 5.51
C THR A 126 8.27 -12.38 4.31
N ALA A 127 8.20 -11.12 3.89
CA ALA A 127 7.38 -10.74 2.74
C ALA A 127 7.85 -11.42 1.44
N ILE A 128 9.14 -11.55 1.22
CA ILE A 128 9.71 -12.26 0.06
C ILE A 128 9.34 -13.74 0.09
N ALA A 129 9.44 -14.40 1.23
CA ALA A 129 9.10 -15.81 1.38
C ALA A 129 7.63 -16.07 1.01
N PHE A 130 6.70 -15.29 1.57
CA PHE A 130 5.27 -15.41 1.25
C PHE A 130 4.95 -14.92 -0.16
N GLY A 131 5.60 -13.84 -0.62
CA GLY A 131 5.45 -13.32 -1.97
C GLY A 131 5.95 -14.31 -3.05
N SER A 132 6.94 -15.15 -2.73
CA SER A 132 7.40 -16.23 -3.61
C SER A 132 6.49 -17.46 -3.61
N ALA A 133 5.74 -17.67 -2.52
CA ALA A 133 4.84 -18.80 -2.32
C ALA A 133 3.35 -18.44 -2.50
N ARG A 134 3.06 -17.42 -3.32
CA ARG A 134 1.68 -17.02 -3.61
C ARG A 134 0.89 -18.19 -4.22
N PRO A 135 -0.36 -18.44 -3.77
CA PRO A 135 -1.17 -19.56 -4.26
C PRO A 135 -1.73 -19.34 -5.68
N SER A 136 -1.64 -18.12 -6.21
CA SER A 136 -2.08 -17.77 -7.54
C SER A 136 -1.13 -16.73 -8.16
N PRO A 137 -0.89 -16.78 -9.47
CA PRO A 137 -0.14 -15.73 -10.19
C PRO A 137 -0.85 -14.37 -10.16
N LEU A 138 -2.16 -14.35 -9.87
CA LEU A 138 -2.94 -13.11 -9.73
C LEU A 138 -2.73 -12.44 -8.36
N SER A 139 -2.26 -13.18 -7.36
CA SER A 139 -2.01 -12.64 -6.02
C SER A 139 -0.80 -11.71 -6.01
N THR A 140 -0.82 -10.70 -5.16
CA THR A 140 0.21 -9.67 -5.08
C THR A 140 0.49 -9.30 -3.62
N VAL A 141 1.74 -8.93 -3.34
CA VAL A 141 2.15 -8.29 -2.08
C VAL A 141 2.60 -6.88 -2.42
N VAL A 142 2.06 -5.87 -1.77
CA VAL A 142 2.36 -4.46 -2.06
C VAL A 142 2.84 -3.73 -0.81
N PHE A 143 3.92 -2.99 -0.95
CA PHE A 143 4.40 -2.02 0.03
C PHE A 143 4.02 -0.63 -0.48
N TYR A 144 3.07 0.04 0.19
CA TYR A 144 2.74 1.43 -0.06
C TYR A 144 3.61 2.33 0.81
N GLN A 145 4.27 3.28 0.20
CA GLN A 145 5.00 4.32 0.92
C GLN A 145 4.01 5.39 1.42
N ILE A 146 3.98 5.60 2.72
CA ILE A 146 3.17 6.64 3.36
C ILE A 146 4.12 7.66 3.99
N HIS A 147 4.20 8.87 3.40
CA HIS A 147 5.20 9.86 3.78
C HIS A 147 4.79 11.29 3.41
N GLY A 148 5.69 12.24 3.66
CA GLY A 148 5.66 13.58 3.11
C GLY A 148 4.66 14.51 3.81
N ALA A 149 4.02 15.40 3.05
CA ALA A 149 3.15 16.44 3.58
C ALA A 149 1.99 15.90 4.42
N ALA A 150 1.42 14.76 4.04
CA ALA A 150 0.32 14.13 4.78
C ALA A 150 0.72 13.73 6.20
N MET A 151 1.99 13.40 6.45
CA MET A 151 2.49 12.99 7.75
C MET A 151 2.80 14.16 8.69
N ARG A 152 2.87 15.38 8.16
CA ARG A 152 3.10 16.61 8.93
C ARG A 152 1.83 17.30 9.42
N VAL A 153 0.67 16.74 9.09
CA VAL A 153 -0.62 17.22 9.61
C VAL A 153 -0.78 16.77 11.07
N ASP A 154 -1.33 17.65 11.91
CA ASP A 154 -1.64 17.30 13.32
C ASP A 154 -2.54 16.05 13.36
N PRO A 155 -2.18 15.00 14.11
CA PRO A 155 -2.98 13.77 14.23
C PRO A 155 -4.43 14.01 14.63
N ALA A 156 -4.71 15.06 15.41
CA ALA A 156 -6.07 15.42 15.85
C ALA A 156 -6.86 16.25 14.82
N ALA A 157 -6.23 16.72 13.74
CA ALA A 157 -6.89 17.58 12.75
C ALA A 157 -7.95 16.84 11.91
N THR A 158 -7.77 15.54 11.69
CA THR A 158 -8.69 14.69 10.90
C THR A 158 -8.87 13.33 11.58
N ALA A 159 -9.70 12.46 11.01
CA ALA A 159 -9.87 11.10 11.53
C ALA A 159 -8.64 10.19 11.29
N PHE A 160 -7.75 10.52 10.36
CA PHE A 160 -6.55 9.75 10.08
C PHE A 160 -5.49 9.98 11.17
N ALA A 161 -5.15 8.94 11.94
CA ALA A 161 -4.30 9.05 13.13
C ALA A 161 -2.81 8.75 12.88
N LEU A 162 -2.48 7.91 11.89
CA LEU A 162 -1.10 7.45 11.64
C LEU A 162 -0.27 8.53 10.91
N ARG A 163 0.12 9.58 11.62
CA ARG A 163 0.83 10.76 11.08
C ARG A 163 2.34 10.67 11.28
N HIS A 164 2.94 9.59 10.78
CA HIS A 164 4.40 9.39 10.72
C HIS A 164 4.73 8.60 9.46
N ASP A 165 5.97 8.68 9.00
CA ASP A 165 6.42 7.93 7.83
C ASP A 165 6.42 6.43 8.14
N HIS A 166 5.73 5.65 7.34
CA HIS A 166 5.62 4.19 7.45
C HIS A 166 5.33 3.55 6.09
N SER A 167 5.31 2.24 6.06
CA SER A 167 4.84 1.49 4.90
C SER A 167 3.58 0.71 5.26
N ILE A 168 2.59 0.69 4.37
CA ILE A 168 1.49 -0.28 4.49
C ILE A 168 1.86 -1.48 3.62
N LEU A 169 1.98 -2.64 4.25
CA LEU A 169 2.11 -3.92 3.56
C LEU A 169 0.74 -4.50 3.33
N GLU A 170 0.29 -4.56 2.09
CA GLU A 170 -0.96 -5.18 1.69
C GLU A 170 -0.71 -6.54 1.04
N MET A 171 -1.44 -7.54 1.50
CA MET A 171 -1.45 -8.90 1.01
C MET A 171 -2.76 -9.11 0.24
N ILE A 172 -2.67 -9.30 -1.06
CA ILE A 172 -3.83 -9.47 -1.94
C ILE A 172 -3.82 -10.90 -2.48
N ALA A 173 -4.69 -11.75 -1.96
CA ALA A 173 -5.00 -13.02 -2.59
C ALA A 173 -6.08 -12.80 -3.65
N GLN A 174 -5.79 -13.21 -4.88
CA GLN A 174 -6.70 -13.09 -6.01
C GLN A 174 -6.70 -14.39 -6.81
N TRP A 175 -7.90 -14.87 -7.16
CA TRP A 175 -8.06 -16.07 -7.97
C TRP A 175 -9.32 -15.99 -8.83
N ALA A 176 -9.30 -16.64 -9.99
CA ALA A 176 -10.43 -16.67 -10.92
C ALA A 176 -11.27 -17.93 -10.73
N GLU A 177 -10.63 -19.08 -10.48
CA GLU A 177 -11.25 -20.39 -10.37
C GLU A 177 -10.63 -21.19 -9.23
N GLY A 178 -11.30 -22.23 -8.76
CA GLY A 178 -10.83 -23.14 -7.74
C GLY A 178 -11.35 -22.82 -6.33
N GLU A 179 -10.81 -23.54 -5.36
CA GLU A 179 -11.21 -23.42 -3.95
C GLU A 179 -10.62 -22.18 -3.30
N ALA A 180 -11.38 -21.52 -2.43
CA ALA A 180 -10.93 -20.33 -1.69
C ALA A 180 -9.88 -20.68 -0.61
N GLN A 181 -9.95 -21.90 -0.04
CA GLN A 181 -9.19 -22.27 1.15
C GLN A 181 -7.68 -22.01 1.06
N PRO A 182 -6.96 -22.41 -0.01
CA PRO A 182 -5.53 -22.16 -0.11
C PRO A 182 -5.15 -20.66 -0.07
N HIS A 183 -6.03 -19.81 -0.62
CA HIS A 183 -5.84 -18.36 -0.68
C HIS A 183 -6.07 -17.71 0.68
N LEU A 184 -7.11 -18.14 1.40
CA LEU A 184 -7.42 -17.66 2.76
C LEU A 184 -6.36 -18.10 3.76
N GLU A 185 -5.88 -19.35 3.68
CA GLU A 185 -4.78 -19.85 4.53
C GLU A 185 -3.47 -19.09 4.27
N TRP A 186 -3.18 -18.74 3.02
CA TRP A 186 -1.99 -17.95 2.69
C TRP A 186 -2.05 -16.56 3.34
N ILE A 187 -3.19 -15.85 3.22
CA ILE A 187 -3.42 -14.54 3.86
C ILE A 187 -3.24 -14.65 5.39
N GLU A 188 -3.91 -15.62 6.01
CA GLU A 188 -3.88 -15.80 7.46
C GLU A 188 -2.47 -16.12 8.00
N ARG A 189 -1.76 -17.02 7.32
CA ARG A 189 -0.38 -17.38 7.70
C ARG A 189 0.58 -16.22 7.50
N PHE A 190 0.42 -15.46 6.42
CA PHE A 190 1.25 -14.30 6.16
C PHE A 190 0.99 -13.19 7.19
N GLY A 191 -0.28 -12.85 7.46
CA GLY A 191 -0.63 -11.87 8.47
C GLY A 191 -0.02 -12.21 9.83
N ARG A 192 -0.13 -13.47 10.29
CA ARG A 192 0.52 -13.93 11.53
C ARG A 192 2.04 -13.81 11.50
N ALA A 193 2.68 -14.07 10.38
CA ALA A 193 4.15 -14.03 10.27
C ALA A 193 4.69 -12.59 10.25
N ILE A 194 3.93 -11.63 9.72
CA ILE A 194 4.35 -10.22 9.62
C ILE A 194 3.94 -9.38 10.84
N GLN A 195 2.95 -9.82 11.59
CA GLN A 195 2.42 -9.13 12.75
C GLN A 195 3.48 -8.66 13.79
N PRO A 196 4.57 -9.42 14.08
CA PRO A 196 5.60 -8.95 15.00
C PRO A 196 6.36 -7.69 14.57
N PHE A 197 6.24 -7.28 13.32
CA PHE A 197 6.88 -6.10 12.75
C PHE A 197 5.90 -4.94 12.58
N ALA A 198 4.60 -5.17 12.84
CA ALA A 198 3.50 -4.26 12.58
C ALA A 198 3.13 -3.43 13.81
N GLU A 199 2.50 -2.28 13.55
CA GLU A 199 1.80 -1.50 14.56
C GLU A 199 0.43 -2.11 14.87
N GLU A 200 -0.19 -1.69 16.00
CA GLU A 200 -1.53 -2.16 16.37
C GLU A 200 -2.62 -1.70 15.39
N GLY A 201 -2.47 -0.50 14.81
CA GLY A 201 -3.41 0.09 13.86
C GLY A 201 -2.89 0.02 12.42
N VAL A 202 -3.81 0.20 11.48
CA VAL A 202 -3.52 0.41 10.05
C VAL A 202 -4.51 1.45 9.50
N TYR A 203 -4.23 2.01 8.33
CA TYR A 203 -5.20 2.92 7.71
C TYR A 203 -6.54 2.20 7.47
N VAL A 204 -7.63 2.78 8.00
CA VAL A 204 -8.94 2.12 8.09
C VAL A 204 -9.51 1.64 6.74
N ASN A 205 -9.09 2.23 5.62
CA ASN A 205 -9.52 1.78 4.30
C ASN A 205 -8.90 0.44 3.87
N PHE A 206 -7.89 -0.04 4.59
CA PHE A 206 -7.28 -1.36 4.38
C PHE A 206 -7.80 -2.42 5.35
N LEU A 207 -8.64 -2.02 6.35
CA LEU A 207 -9.25 -2.98 7.27
C LEU A 207 -10.35 -3.78 6.59
N THR A 208 -10.37 -5.06 6.91
CA THR A 208 -11.50 -5.96 6.70
C THR A 208 -12.31 -6.10 8.00
N ASP A 209 -13.00 -7.22 8.23
CA ASP A 209 -13.70 -7.47 9.50
C ASP A 209 -12.71 -8.02 10.55
N GLU A 210 -11.92 -7.13 11.13
CA GLU A 210 -10.86 -7.47 12.11
C GLU A 210 -11.26 -7.16 13.57
N GLY A 211 -12.51 -6.71 13.76
CA GLY A 211 -13.07 -6.47 15.09
C GLY A 211 -12.79 -5.07 15.67
N GLU A 212 -13.52 -4.76 16.72
CA GLU A 212 -13.58 -3.41 17.33
C GLU A 212 -12.23 -2.92 17.88
N ALA A 213 -11.42 -3.83 18.45
CA ALA A 213 -10.10 -3.46 18.99
C ALA A 213 -9.18 -2.90 17.92
N ARG A 214 -9.15 -3.54 16.73
CA ARG A 214 -8.34 -3.11 15.59
C ARG A 214 -8.84 -1.77 15.02
N ILE A 215 -10.17 -1.60 14.92
CA ILE A 215 -10.79 -0.33 14.50
C ILE A 215 -10.38 0.79 15.45
N ARG A 216 -10.49 0.57 16.77
CA ARG A 216 -10.09 1.55 17.78
C ARG A 216 -8.60 1.91 17.68
N ALA A 217 -7.72 0.93 17.54
CA ALA A 217 -6.28 1.15 17.36
C ALA A 217 -5.98 1.97 16.10
N SER A 218 -6.70 1.73 15.00
CA SER A 218 -6.52 2.41 13.72
C SER A 218 -6.95 3.89 13.74
N TYR A 219 -7.94 4.25 14.56
CA TYR A 219 -8.31 5.66 14.78
C TYR A 219 -7.52 6.31 15.93
N GLY A 220 -6.85 5.51 16.79
CA GLY A 220 -6.05 6.00 17.90
C GLY A 220 -6.83 6.98 18.80
N ASP A 221 -6.21 8.08 19.18
CA ASP A 221 -6.81 9.12 20.05
C ASP A 221 -8.02 9.81 19.43
N ASN A 222 -8.23 9.70 18.12
CA ASN A 222 -9.40 10.28 17.44
C ASN A 222 -10.68 9.45 17.67
N TYR A 223 -10.58 8.21 18.15
CA TYR A 223 -11.73 7.32 18.27
C TYR A 223 -12.83 7.90 19.17
N GLU A 224 -12.49 8.45 20.34
CA GLU A 224 -13.49 9.00 21.27
C GLU A 224 -14.22 10.22 20.70
N ARG A 225 -13.52 11.06 19.91
CA ARG A 225 -14.15 12.16 19.18
C ARG A 225 -15.12 11.65 18.12
N LEU A 226 -14.77 10.58 17.43
CA LEU A 226 -15.66 9.94 16.45
C LEU A 226 -16.91 9.35 17.12
N VAL A 227 -16.79 8.76 18.31
CA VAL A 227 -17.94 8.32 19.11
C VAL A 227 -18.86 9.50 19.46
N GLN A 228 -18.31 10.65 19.84
CA GLN A 228 -19.10 11.86 20.12
C GLN A 228 -19.85 12.34 18.87
N VAL A 229 -19.20 12.35 17.71
CA VAL A 229 -19.82 12.67 16.42
C VAL A 229 -20.93 11.67 16.10
N LYS A 230 -20.66 10.37 16.27
CA LYS A 230 -21.64 9.30 16.08
C LYS A 230 -22.87 9.48 16.98
N ASN A 231 -22.68 9.74 18.27
CA ASN A 231 -23.76 9.99 19.21
C ASN A 231 -24.65 11.17 18.82
N ARG A 232 -24.05 12.20 18.24
CA ARG A 232 -24.77 13.41 17.82
C ARG A 232 -25.59 13.21 16.55
N TYR A 233 -25.02 12.54 15.53
CA TYR A 233 -25.58 12.51 14.19
C TYR A 233 -26.23 11.18 13.82
N ASP A 234 -25.87 10.09 14.50
CA ASP A 234 -26.41 8.75 14.26
C ASP A 234 -26.52 7.93 15.56
N PRO A 235 -27.29 8.43 16.56
CA PRO A 235 -27.39 7.78 17.90
C PRO A 235 -28.03 6.40 17.85
N THR A 236 -28.80 6.07 16.80
CA THR A 236 -29.44 4.78 16.60
C THR A 236 -28.56 3.78 15.86
N ASN A 237 -27.34 4.19 15.45
CA ASN A 237 -26.41 3.38 14.65
C ASN A 237 -27.04 2.88 13.34
N PHE A 238 -27.76 3.74 12.64
CA PHE A 238 -28.36 3.42 11.36
C PHE A 238 -27.29 3.09 10.32
N PHE A 239 -26.20 3.90 10.23
CA PHE A 239 -25.04 3.65 9.40
C PHE A 239 -24.03 2.78 10.17
N HIS A 240 -24.02 1.48 9.93
CA HIS A 240 -23.24 0.52 10.71
C HIS A 240 -22.43 -0.48 9.88
N VAL A 241 -22.23 -0.18 8.59
CA VAL A 241 -21.39 -1.01 7.70
C VAL A 241 -19.93 -0.62 7.82
N ASN A 242 -19.02 -1.53 7.40
CA ASN A 242 -17.56 -1.38 7.42
C ASN A 242 -16.99 -1.17 8.85
N GLN A 243 -16.03 -0.26 9.01
CA GLN A 243 -15.38 0.02 10.30
C GLN A 243 -16.29 0.89 11.16
N ASN A 244 -17.39 0.30 11.64
CA ASN A 244 -18.42 1.01 12.37
C ASN A 244 -17.93 1.56 13.71
N ILE A 245 -18.08 2.88 13.89
CA ILE A 245 -17.95 3.54 15.19
C ILE A 245 -19.29 3.40 15.90
N LYS A 246 -19.37 2.60 16.97
CA LYS A 246 -20.62 2.42 17.74
C LYS A 246 -20.92 3.64 18.59
N PRO A 247 -22.20 4.08 18.67
CA PRO A 247 -22.60 5.11 19.63
C PRO A 247 -22.39 4.60 21.06
N ALA A 248 -22.09 5.52 21.99
CA ALA A 248 -22.07 5.20 23.41
C ALA A 248 -23.49 4.80 23.86
N LYS A 249 -23.58 3.83 24.77
CA LYS A 249 -24.84 3.40 25.35
C LYS A 249 -25.35 4.43 26.33
#